data_dabe408f91ebf752bd217a4abf17e4c2
#
_entry.id   dabe408f91ebf752bd217a4abf17e4c2
#
_cell.length_a   1.000
_cell.length_b   1.000
_cell.length_c   1.000
_cell.angle_alpha   90.00
_cell.angle_beta   90.00
_cell.angle_gamma   90.00
#
_symmetry.space_group_name_H-M   'P 1'
#
loop_
_entity.id
_entity.type
_entity.pdbx_description
1 polymer ?
#
loop_
_entity_poly.entity_id
_entity_poly.type
_entity_poly.pdbx_seq_one_letter_code
_entity_poly.pdbx_strand_id
1 'polypeptide(L)'
;KEFVLGGKFLKKSPYWSRDELLEWQWQKIRLMVTHAFENRSFYQTHYQSAGFEPGDLKSWDDFHQLPLVTKDDVIQHYPDGMLEKGHNLDELIVSRSSGSSGKVLDICFDSKGMVLFSLAGLRLYQMAFPYKPWHRQVYVYTSSYPFDSLFGMYPMHFVPTLTPIPEIIDRLIKINPHLLVCYPSHLKQIVADMTAEPISQLQLRGVSVNSEMSTQAERDHLSEVLGCPVLDEYSSEELTRIAAQCQHGAYHL
;
A
#
# COMPACT_ATOMS: atom_id res chain seq x y z
N LYS A 1 8.12 18.69 -6.65
CA LYS A 1 7.95 18.37 -8.09
C LYS A 1 7.30 17.01 -8.27
N GLU A 2 7.79 15.98 -7.62
CA GLU A 2 7.29 14.59 -7.69
C GLU A 2 5.80 14.48 -7.28
N PHE A 3 5.42 15.18 -6.21
CA PHE A 3 4.02 15.21 -5.75
C PHE A 3 3.04 15.69 -6.83
N VAL A 4 3.41 16.76 -7.54
CA VAL A 4 2.54 17.34 -8.59
C VAL A 4 2.49 16.45 -9.82
N LEU A 5 3.63 15.90 -10.25
CA LEU A 5 3.71 15.02 -11.42
C LEU A 5 3.04 13.67 -11.15
N GLY A 6 3.31 13.06 -9.99
CA GLY A 6 2.65 11.83 -9.56
C GLY A 6 1.14 11.98 -9.43
N GLY A 7 0.67 13.08 -8.83
CA GLY A 7 -0.77 13.34 -8.71
C GLY A 7 -1.47 13.52 -10.06
N LYS A 8 -0.83 14.16 -11.04
CA LYS A 8 -1.37 14.28 -12.41
C LYS A 8 -1.45 12.93 -13.13
N PHE A 9 -0.40 12.11 -13.00
CA PHE A 9 -0.35 10.77 -13.54
C PHE A 9 -1.47 9.90 -12.96
N LEU A 10 -1.58 9.83 -11.64
CA LEU A 10 -2.55 9.01 -10.94
C LEU A 10 -4.01 9.39 -11.24
N LYS A 11 -4.29 10.64 -11.60
CA LYS A 11 -5.62 11.08 -12.03
C LYS A 11 -5.96 10.64 -13.45
N LYS A 12 -4.98 10.52 -14.33
CA LYS A 12 -5.19 10.19 -15.75
C LYS A 12 -5.12 8.70 -16.05
N SER A 13 -4.20 7.99 -15.41
CA SER A 13 -3.92 6.58 -15.70
C SER A 13 -5.13 5.63 -15.57
N PRO A 14 -6.14 5.86 -14.70
CA PRO A 14 -7.35 5.03 -14.66
C PRO A 14 -8.18 5.02 -15.95
N TYR A 15 -7.99 6.04 -16.80
CA TYR A 15 -8.75 6.22 -18.04
C TYR A 15 -7.94 5.91 -19.30
N TRP A 16 -6.72 5.39 -19.13
CA TRP A 16 -5.89 4.96 -20.26
C TRP A 16 -6.44 3.69 -20.87
N SER A 17 -6.24 3.54 -22.17
CA SER A 17 -6.47 2.27 -22.84
C SER A 17 -5.50 1.19 -22.33
N ARG A 18 -5.84 -0.07 -22.57
CA ARG A 18 -4.95 -1.19 -22.22
C ARG A 18 -3.58 -1.06 -22.89
N ASP A 19 -3.55 -0.64 -24.14
CA ASP A 19 -2.31 -0.50 -24.90
C ASP A 19 -1.42 0.62 -24.33
N GLU A 20 -2.00 1.76 -23.98
CA GLU A 20 -1.27 2.85 -23.31
C GLU A 20 -0.70 2.40 -21.94
N LEU A 21 -1.46 1.61 -21.18
CA LEU A 21 -0.98 1.07 -19.91
C LEU A 21 0.16 0.07 -20.10
N LEU A 22 0.04 -0.84 -21.05
CA LEU A 22 1.08 -1.84 -21.35
C LEU A 22 2.37 -1.19 -21.84
N GLU A 23 2.27 -0.20 -22.72
CA GLU A 23 3.43 0.55 -23.18
C GLU A 23 4.12 1.29 -22.03
N TRP A 24 3.35 1.98 -21.19
CA TRP A 24 3.88 2.65 -20.01
C TRP A 24 4.53 1.67 -19.02
N GLN A 25 3.87 0.54 -18.73
CA GLN A 25 4.42 -0.51 -17.87
C GLN A 25 5.73 -1.04 -18.42
N TRP A 26 5.79 -1.31 -19.73
CA TRP A 26 6.99 -1.80 -20.40
C TRP A 26 8.18 -0.84 -20.24
N GLN A 27 7.94 0.44 -20.44
CA GLN A 27 8.97 1.46 -20.23
C GLN A 27 9.46 1.48 -18.76
N LYS A 28 8.54 1.33 -17.79
CA LYS A 28 8.89 1.31 -16.37
C LYS A 28 9.65 0.04 -15.98
N ILE A 29 9.26 -1.11 -16.49
CA ILE A 29 9.96 -2.38 -16.27
C ILE A 29 11.40 -2.29 -16.77
N ARG A 30 11.60 -1.82 -17.99
CA ARG A 30 12.96 -1.65 -18.55
C ARG A 30 13.82 -0.74 -17.67
N LEU A 31 13.30 0.40 -17.29
CA LEU A 31 14.00 1.33 -16.39
C LEU A 31 14.34 0.70 -15.04
N MET A 32 13.40 -0.04 -14.46
CA MET A 32 13.58 -0.67 -13.15
C MET A 32 14.61 -1.79 -13.18
N VAL A 33 14.53 -2.66 -14.19
CA VAL A 33 15.49 -3.77 -14.39
C VAL A 33 16.90 -3.22 -14.62
N THR A 34 17.04 -2.24 -15.50
CA THR A 34 18.34 -1.58 -15.76
C THR A 34 18.88 -0.92 -14.48
N HIS A 35 18.05 -0.16 -13.77
CA HIS A 35 18.45 0.49 -12.53
C HIS A 35 18.87 -0.52 -11.45
N ALA A 36 18.13 -1.62 -11.29
CA ALA A 36 18.48 -2.67 -10.33
C ALA A 36 19.83 -3.33 -10.68
N PHE A 37 20.06 -3.63 -11.95
CA PHE A 37 21.30 -4.20 -12.43
C PHE A 37 22.51 -3.26 -12.20
N GLU A 38 22.36 -2.00 -12.53
CA GLU A 38 23.46 -1.02 -12.44
C GLU A 38 23.80 -0.63 -11.01
N ASN A 39 22.82 -0.59 -10.11
CA ASN A 39 22.97 0.03 -8.80
C ASN A 39 22.90 -0.94 -7.61
N ARG A 40 22.57 -2.22 -7.81
CA ARG A 40 22.48 -3.23 -6.76
C ARG A 40 23.29 -4.47 -7.09
N SER A 41 24.27 -4.79 -6.26
CA SER A 41 25.22 -5.88 -6.54
C SER A 41 24.55 -7.26 -6.62
N PHE A 42 23.50 -7.50 -5.83
CA PHE A 42 22.73 -8.74 -5.91
C PHE A 42 22.12 -8.92 -7.31
N TYR A 43 21.36 -7.93 -7.80
CA TYR A 43 20.69 -8.05 -9.10
C TYR A 43 21.67 -8.15 -10.26
N GLN A 44 22.78 -7.43 -10.18
CA GLN A 44 23.85 -7.56 -11.17
C GLN A 44 24.35 -9.01 -11.27
N THR A 45 24.76 -9.59 -10.16
CA THR A 45 25.27 -10.97 -10.09
C THR A 45 24.19 -11.98 -10.46
N HIS A 46 22.98 -11.80 -9.96
CA HIS A 46 21.86 -12.70 -10.16
C HIS A 46 21.44 -12.78 -11.64
N TYR A 47 21.34 -11.65 -12.33
CA TYR A 47 21.00 -11.60 -13.75
C TYR A 47 22.14 -12.11 -14.61
N GLN A 48 23.39 -11.74 -14.32
CA GLN A 48 24.57 -12.24 -15.06
C GLN A 48 24.76 -13.75 -14.93
N SER A 49 24.45 -14.33 -13.76
CA SER A 49 24.51 -15.79 -13.58
C SER A 49 23.52 -16.55 -14.48
N ALA A 50 22.43 -15.90 -14.89
CA ALA A 50 21.48 -16.41 -15.87
C ALA A 50 21.82 -16.02 -17.32
N GLY A 51 22.96 -15.37 -17.54
CA GLY A 51 23.40 -14.92 -18.86
C GLY A 51 22.66 -13.69 -19.38
N PHE A 52 22.04 -12.90 -18.48
CA PHE A 52 21.24 -11.74 -18.84
C PHE A 52 21.98 -10.43 -18.58
N GLU A 53 21.92 -9.51 -19.55
CA GLU A 53 22.36 -8.13 -19.47
C GLU A 53 21.16 -7.20 -19.78
N PRO A 54 21.10 -5.95 -19.26
CA PRO A 54 19.94 -5.07 -19.47
C PRO A 54 19.58 -4.81 -20.92
N GLY A 55 20.57 -4.85 -21.83
CA GLY A 55 20.38 -4.72 -23.28
C GLY A 55 19.60 -5.88 -23.93
N ASP A 56 19.45 -7.00 -23.24
CA ASP A 56 18.71 -8.17 -23.71
C ASP A 56 17.21 -8.04 -23.50
N LEU A 57 16.77 -7.12 -22.63
CA LEU A 57 15.36 -6.89 -22.32
C LEU A 57 14.67 -6.09 -23.45
N LYS A 58 14.20 -6.81 -24.48
CA LYS A 58 13.59 -6.23 -25.70
C LYS A 58 12.08 -6.47 -25.78
N SER A 59 11.57 -7.48 -25.08
CA SER A 59 10.19 -7.91 -25.14
C SER A 59 9.66 -8.36 -23.76
N TRP A 60 8.34 -8.54 -23.63
CA TRP A 60 7.72 -9.17 -22.47
C TRP A 60 8.19 -10.61 -22.25
N ASP A 61 8.50 -11.32 -23.33
CA ASP A 61 9.02 -12.69 -23.24
C ASP A 61 10.41 -12.71 -22.60
N ASP A 62 11.27 -11.76 -22.93
CA ASP A 62 12.58 -11.62 -22.27
C ASP A 62 12.41 -11.31 -20.78
N PHE A 63 11.43 -10.46 -20.42
CA PHE A 63 11.13 -10.16 -19.02
C PHE A 63 10.70 -11.40 -18.25
N HIS A 64 9.87 -12.26 -18.85
CA HIS A 64 9.43 -13.51 -18.21
C HIS A 64 10.55 -14.56 -18.07
N GLN A 65 11.67 -14.39 -18.76
CA GLN A 65 12.85 -15.25 -18.62
C GLN A 65 13.83 -14.78 -17.55
N LEU A 66 13.62 -13.60 -16.95
CA LEU A 66 14.45 -13.14 -15.85
C LEU A 66 14.39 -14.13 -14.67
N PRO A 67 15.54 -14.39 -14.01
CA PRO A 67 15.56 -15.28 -12.86
C PRO A 67 14.72 -14.69 -11.72
N LEU A 68 13.92 -15.55 -11.09
CA LEU A 68 13.07 -15.16 -9.97
C LEU A 68 13.92 -14.84 -8.74
N VAL A 69 13.48 -13.84 -7.97
CA VAL A 69 14.06 -13.48 -6.68
C VAL A 69 13.16 -14.01 -5.57
N THR A 70 13.73 -14.77 -4.66
CA THR A 70 13.03 -15.34 -3.52
C THR A 70 13.21 -14.51 -2.25
N LYS A 71 12.38 -14.76 -1.23
CA LYS A 71 12.57 -14.17 0.09
C LYS A 71 13.94 -14.51 0.68
N ASP A 72 14.44 -15.71 0.45
CA ASP A 72 15.74 -16.16 0.94
C ASP A 72 16.87 -15.37 0.29
N ASP A 73 16.78 -15.11 -1.00
CA ASP A 73 17.76 -14.26 -1.71
C ASP A 73 17.81 -12.86 -1.09
N VAL A 74 16.63 -12.27 -0.81
CA VAL A 74 16.56 -10.95 -0.19
C VAL A 74 17.20 -10.97 1.20
N ILE A 75 16.82 -11.92 2.06
CA ILE A 75 17.34 -12.02 3.44
C ILE A 75 18.86 -12.22 3.44
N GLN A 76 19.35 -13.10 2.56
CA GLN A 76 20.77 -13.45 2.50
C GLN A 76 21.64 -12.27 2.04
N HIS A 77 21.14 -11.42 1.16
CA HIS A 77 21.91 -10.33 0.55
C HIS A 77 21.59 -8.95 1.10
N TYR A 78 20.63 -8.84 2.03
CA TYR A 78 20.34 -7.59 2.71
C TYR A 78 21.34 -7.34 3.85
N PRO A 79 21.81 -6.07 4.07
CA PRO A 79 21.47 -4.89 3.28
C PRO A 79 22.34 -4.68 2.02
N ASP A 80 23.58 -5.13 2.02
CA ASP A 80 24.63 -4.69 1.10
C ASP A 80 24.36 -5.00 -0.37
N GLY A 81 23.74 -6.15 -0.64
CA GLY A 81 23.37 -6.55 -2.00
C GLY A 81 22.08 -5.94 -2.51
N MET A 82 21.17 -5.58 -1.59
CA MET A 82 19.82 -5.13 -1.90
C MET A 82 19.67 -3.61 -1.93
N LEU A 83 20.49 -2.88 -1.19
CA LEU A 83 20.46 -1.42 -1.20
C LEU A 83 21.26 -0.87 -2.39
N GLU A 84 20.81 0.28 -2.87
CA GLU A 84 21.52 1.03 -3.88
C GLU A 84 22.87 1.51 -3.35
N LYS A 85 23.90 1.45 -4.18
CA LYS A 85 25.23 1.92 -3.82
C LYS A 85 25.21 3.38 -3.37
N GLY A 86 25.77 3.65 -2.19
CA GLY A 86 25.84 5.00 -1.61
C GLY A 86 24.63 5.40 -0.74
N HIS A 87 23.59 4.58 -0.59
CA HIS A 87 22.55 4.81 0.41
C HIS A 87 23.00 4.35 1.80
N ASN A 88 22.65 5.16 2.81
CA ASN A 88 22.84 4.82 4.22
C ASN A 88 21.50 4.37 4.79
N LEU A 89 21.47 3.24 5.52
CA LEU A 89 20.28 2.73 6.19
C LEU A 89 19.64 3.75 7.13
N ASP A 90 20.45 4.57 7.82
CA ASP A 90 19.97 5.58 8.75
C ASP A 90 19.15 6.70 8.07
N GLU A 91 19.26 6.83 6.75
CA GLU A 91 18.51 7.81 5.95
C GLU A 91 17.22 7.24 5.35
N LEU A 92 17.01 5.92 5.51
CA LEU A 92 15.86 5.21 4.94
C LEU A 92 14.78 4.94 5.98
N ILE A 93 13.55 4.93 5.52
CA ILE A 93 12.40 4.48 6.31
C ILE A 93 12.29 2.97 6.12
N VAL A 94 12.44 2.21 7.20
CA VAL A 94 12.37 0.75 7.17
C VAL A 94 11.01 0.28 7.65
N SER A 95 10.31 -0.48 6.80
CA SER A 95 9.10 -1.22 7.15
C SER A 95 9.41 -2.72 7.23
N ARG A 96 8.75 -3.43 8.14
CA ARG A 96 8.99 -4.86 8.37
C ARG A 96 7.78 -5.68 8.02
N SER A 97 7.98 -6.72 7.21
CA SER A 97 6.93 -7.69 6.94
C SER A 97 6.56 -8.47 8.20
N SER A 98 5.30 -8.92 8.31
CA SER A 98 4.80 -9.67 9.48
C SER A 98 5.50 -11.01 9.71
N GLY A 99 6.20 -11.53 8.69
CA GLY A 99 6.90 -12.81 8.80
C GLY A 99 6.00 -14.01 9.06
N SER A 100 4.77 -14.03 8.58
CA SER A 100 3.81 -15.12 8.76
C SER A 100 4.35 -16.50 8.33
N SER A 101 5.34 -16.51 7.43
CA SER A 101 6.08 -17.71 7.02
C SER A 101 7.35 -17.97 7.85
N GLY A 102 7.54 -17.26 8.97
CA GLY A 102 8.75 -17.30 9.80
C GLY A 102 9.92 -16.48 9.25
N LYS A 103 9.76 -15.81 8.11
CA LYS A 103 10.79 -15.00 7.45
C LYS A 103 10.35 -13.54 7.39
N VAL A 104 11.02 -12.70 8.14
CA VAL A 104 10.80 -11.24 8.17
C VAL A 104 11.68 -10.58 7.11
N LEU A 105 11.12 -9.65 6.34
CA LEU A 105 11.85 -8.79 5.42
C LEU A 105 11.84 -7.35 5.94
N ASP A 106 12.96 -6.69 5.81
CA ASP A 106 13.08 -5.24 5.94
C ASP A 106 12.94 -4.61 4.55
N ILE A 107 11.92 -3.77 4.38
CA ILE A 107 11.64 -3.03 3.14
C ILE A 107 12.01 -1.58 3.36
N CYS A 108 12.90 -1.07 2.53
CA CYS A 108 13.46 0.27 2.67
C CYS A 108 12.82 1.25 1.67
N PHE A 109 12.43 2.40 2.17
CA PHE A 109 11.92 3.51 1.37
C PHE A 109 12.80 4.74 1.57
N ASP A 110 13.12 5.43 0.49
CA ASP A 110 13.57 6.82 0.58
C ASP A 110 12.36 7.76 0.73
N SER A 111 12.60 9.02 1.03
CA SER A 111 11.54 10.02 1.20
C SER A 111 10.67 10.18 -0.05
N LYS A 112 11.24 9.99 -1.25
CA LYS A 112 10.53 10.08 -2.53
C LYS A 112 9.61 8.88 -2.74
N GLY A 113 10.09 7.67 -2.47
CA GLY A 113 9.32 6.44 -2.50
C GLY A 113 8.14 6.51 -1.55
N MET A 114 8.34 7.04 -0.34
CA MET A 114 7.27 7.20 0.65
C MET A 114 6.19 8.20 0.18
N VAL A 115 6.57 9.29 -0.48
CA VAL A 115 5.59 10.23 -1.08
C VAL A 115 4.78 9.54 -2.18
N LEU A 116 5.42 8.79 -3.07
CA LEU A 116 4.73 8.06 -4.15
C LEU A 116 3.79 6.99 -3.58
N PHE A 117 4.22 6.26 -2.57
CA PHE A 117 3.39 5.31 -1.81
C PHE A 117 2.11 5.98 -1.26
N SER A 118 2.26 7.14 -0.63
CA SER A 118 1.13 7.89 -0.06
C SER A 118 0.16 8.38 -1.13
N LEU A 119 0.68 8.84 -2.27
CA LEU A 119 -0.14 9.27 -3.41
C LEU A 119 -0.94 8.12 -4.02
N ALA A 120 -0.35 6.92 -4.10
CA ALA A 120 -1.05 5.73 -4.57
C ALA A 120 -2.25 5.39 -3.65
N GLY A 121 -2.05 5.44 -2.32
CA GLY A 121 -3.14 5.27 -1.35
C GLY A 121 -4.24 6.31 -1.50
N LEU A 122 -3.88 7.59 -1.60
CA LEU A 122 -4.87 8.65 -1.81
C LEU A 122 -5.70 8.45 -3.08
N ARG A 123 -5.08 8.03 -4.18
CA ARG A 123 -5.79 7.70 -5.43
C ARG A 123 -6.87 6.66 -5.19
N LEU A 124 -6.54 5.55 -4.52
CA LEU A 124 -7.48 4.47 -4.26
C LEU A 124 -8.67 4.94 -3.43
N TYR A 125 -8.42 5.69 -2.36
CA TYR A 125 -9.49 6.25 -1.54
C TYR A 125 -10.36 7.26 -2.30
N GLN A 126 -9.76 8.09 -3.16
CA GLN A 126 -10.49 9.05 -3.99
C GLN A 126 -11.34 8.38 -5.10
N MET A 127 -10.95 7.19 -5.56
CA MET A 127 -11.75 6.40 -6.49
C MET A 127 -12.95 5.74 -5.78
N ALA A 128 -12.77 5.37 -4.52
CA ALA A 128 -13.78 4.68 -3.73
C ALA A 128 -14.87 5.61 -3.17
N PHE A 129 -14.49 6.80 -2.74
CA PHE A 129 -15.39 7.80 -2.15
C PHE A 129 -14.79 9.21 -2.21
N PRO A 130 -15.60 10.27 -2.00
CA PRO A 130 -15.10 11.66 -2.05
C PRO A 130 -14.17 11.96 -0.88
N TYR A 131 -12.92 11.52 -0.93
CA TYR A 131 -11.89 11.75 0.09
C TYR A 131 -11.18 13.08 -0.16
N LYS A 132 -11.26 14.00 0.79
CA LYS A 132 -10.83 15.39 0.66
C LYS A 132 -9.68 15.74 1.62
N PRO A 133 -8.85 16.77 1.33
CA PRO A 133 -7.67 17.11 2.12
C PRO A 133 -7.88 17.35 3.62
N TRP A 134 -9.06 17.76 4.03
CA TRP A 134 -9.42 17.98 5.44
C TRP A 134 -10.08 16.77 6.12
N HIS A 135 -10.26 15.66 5.38
CA HIS A 135 -10.82 14.45 5.95
C HIS A 135 -9.80 13.76 6.86
N ARG A 136 -10.25 13.42 8.07
CA ARG A 136 -9.45 12.68 9.04
C ARG A 136 -9.48 11.20 8.73
N GLN A 137 -8.33 10.57 8.87
CA GLN A 137 -8.18 9.12 8.80
C GLN A 137 -7.81 8.58 10.18
N VAL A 138 -8.44 7.49 10.60
CA VAL A 138 -7.92 6.61 11.64
C VAL A 138 -7.42 5.34 10.97
N TYR A 139 -6.24 4.90 11.35
CA TYR A 139 -5.74 3.61 10.92
C TYR A 139 -5.31 2.77 12.13
N VAL A 140 -5.85 1.55 12.19
CA VAL A 140 -5.61 0.59 13.28
C VAL A 140 -4.62 -0.44 12.74
N TYR A 141 -3.34 -0.30 13.12
CA TYR A 141 -2.24 -1.08 12.57
C TYR A 141 -1.21 -1.50 13.60
N THR A 142 -0.28 -2.35 13.20
CA THR A 142 0.84 -2.80 14.05
C THR A 142 1.91 -1.73 14.21
N SER A 143 2.09 -0.85 13.23
CA SER A 143 3.09 0.22 13.23
C SER A 143 2.54 1.53 12.70
N SER A 144 3.10 2.65 13.18
CA SER A 144 2.74 3.98 12.70
C SER A 144 3.43 4.30 11.37
N TYR A 145 2.81 5.17 10.58
CA TYR A 145 3.52 5.86 9.50
C TYR A 145 4.53 6.86 10.08
N PRO A 146 5.57 7.22 9.33
CA PRO A 146 6.58 8.19 9.78
C PRO A 146 6.07 9.64 9.78
N PHE A 147 4.82 9.88 9.40
CA PHE A 147 4.17 11.19 9.36
C PHE A 147 2.69 11.06 9.74
N ASP A 148 2.12 12.13 10.26
CA ASP A 148 0.73 12.24 10.71
C ASP A 148 -0.20 12.98 9.73
N SER A 149 0.37 13.50 8.65
CA SER A 149 -0.36 14.20 7.58
C SER A 149 0.48 14.27 6.31
N LEU A 150 -0.16 14.43 5.18
CA LEU A 150 0.52 14.69 3.91
C LEU A 150 0.56 16.19 3.65
N PHE A 151 1.65 16.83 4.03
CA PHE A 151 1.84 18.30 3.94
C PHE A 151 0.71 19.10 4.64
N GLY A 152 0.31 18.67 5.84
CA GLY A 152 -0.79 19.28 6.60
C GLY A 152 -2.20 18.93 6.09
N MET A 153 -2.28 18.11 5.03
CA MET A 153 -3.54 17.58 4.49
C MET A 153 -3.72 16.12 4.89
N TYR A 154 -4.96 15.62 4.86
CA TYR A 154 -5.29 14.23 5.16
C TYR A 154 -4.74 13.78 6.51
N PRO A 155 -5.13 14.44 7.62
CA PRO A 155 -4.61 14.11 8.94
C PRO A 155 -4.90 12.66 9.29
N MET A 156 -3.85 11.96 9.76
CA MET A 156 -3.86 10.53 10.07
C MET A 156 -3.64 10.31 11.57
N HIS A 157 -4.48 9.47 12.15
CA HIS A 157 -4.43 9.13 13.57
C HIS A 157 -4.15 7.63 13.70
N PHE A 158 -3.02 7.31 14.27
CA PHE A 158 -2.61 5.93 14.51
C PHE A 158 -3.23 5.38 15.78
N VAL A 159 -3.72 4.15 15.71
CA VAL A 159 -4.17 3.35 16.84
C VAL A 159 -3.50 1.97 16.76
N PRO A 160 -2.69 1.57 17.76
CA PRO A 160 -2.08 0.25 17.76
C PRO A 160 -3.13 -0.88 17.78
N THR A 161 -2.91 -1.96 17.06
CA THR A 161 -3.80 -3.13 17.03
C THR A 161 -3.98 -3.81 18.39
N LEU A 162 -3.02 -3.66 19.28
CA LEU A 162 -3.09 -4.21 20.65
C LEU A 162 -3.94 -3.33 21.59
N THR A 163 -4.46 -2.19 21.14
CA THR A 163 -5.39 -1.36 21.92
C THR A 163 -6.70 -2.14 22.11
N PRO A 164 -7.26 -2.20 23.35
CA PRO A 164 -8.54 -2.84 23.58
C PRO A 164 -9.66 -2.25 22.72
N ILE A 165 -10.57 -3.09 22.22
CA ILE A 165 -11.65 -2.66 21.32
C ILE A 165 -12.50 -1.50 21.89
N PRO A 166 -12.90 -1.50 23.18
CA PRO A 166 -13.62 -0.36 23.75
C PRO A 166 -12.84 0.97 23.63
N GLU A 167 -11.52 0.94 23.86
CA GLU A 167 -10.68 2.12 23.73
C GLU A 167 -10.53 2.56 22.25
N ILE A 168 -10.48 1.61 21.31
CA ILE A 168 -10.50 1.93 19.87
C ILE A 168 -11.81 2.66 19.53
N ILE A 169 -12.94 2.16 20.03
CA ILE A 169 -14.26 2.78 19.83
C ILE A 169 -14.30 4.20 20.40
N ASP A 170 -13.83 4.40 21.63
CA ASP A 170 -13.75 5.73 22.25
C ASP A 170 -12.92 6.71 21.41
N ARG A 171 -11.79 6.24 20.86
CA ARG A 171 -10.95 7.04 19.96
C ARG A 171 -11.65 7.36 18.65
N LEU A 172 -12.37 6.39 18.05
CA LEU A 172 -13.16 6.61 16.84
C LEU A 172 -14.25 7.67 17.08
N ILE A 173 -14.98 7.60 18.17
CA ILE A 173 -15.99 8.59 18.53
C ILE A 173 -15.35 9.97 18.73
N LYS A 174 -14.26 10.07 19.47
CA LYS A 174 -13.56 11.33 19.75
C LYS A 174 -12.96 11.98 18.51
N ILE A 175 -12.30 11.20 17.65
CA ILE A 175 -11.66 11.69 16.41
C ILE A 175 -12.70 11.95 15.34
N ASN A 176 -13.76 11.15 15.30
CA ASN A 176 -14.82 11.18 14.31
C ASN A 176 -14.28 11.17 12.89
N PRO A 177 -13.62 10.07 12.45
CA PRO A 177 -12.90 10.01 11.17
C PRO A 177 -13.85 9.95 9.98
N HIS A 178 -13.33 10.32 8.81
CA HIS A 178 -14.01 10.14 7.52
C HIS A 178 -13.57 8.86 6.81
N LEU A 179 -12.38 8.36 7.15
CA LEU A 179 -11.82 7.11 6.66
C LEU A 179 -11.29 6.30 7.84
N LEU A 180 -11.73 5.05 7.92
CA LEU A 180 -11.14 4.05 8.80
C LEU A 180 -10.37 3.04 7.94
N VAL A 181 -9.13 2.76 8.32
CA VAL A 181 -8.31 1.70 7.73
C VAL A 181 -7.93 0.73 8.82
N CYS A 182 -8.27 -0.54 8.66
CA CYS A 182 -8.03 -1.55 9.69
C CYS A 182 -8.06 -2.98 9.12
N TYR A 183 -7.70 -3.94 9.94
CA TYR A 183 -7.89 -5.35 9.60
C TYR A 183 -9.37 -5.74 9.64
N PRO A 184 -9.84 -6.66 8.77
CA PRO A 184 -11.20 -7.18 8.79
C PRO A 184 -11.64 -7.69 10.16
N SER A 185 -10.75 -8.39 10.87
CA SER A 185 -11.04 -8.92 12.22
C SER A 185 -11.32 -7.80 13.23
N HIS A 186 -10.56 -6.71 13.21
CA HIS A 186 -10.79 -5.53 14.06
C HIS A 186 -12.11 -4.84 13.71
N LEU A 187 -12.40 -4.67 12.42
CA LEU A 187 -13.66 -4.06 12.01
C LEU A 187 -14.88 -4.83 12.50
N LYS A 188 -14.85 -6.17 12.40
CA LYS A 188 -15.93 -7.02 12.91
C LYS A 188 -16.14 -6.85 14.40
N GLN A 189 -15.06 -6.81 15.20
CA GLN A 189 -15.14 -6.61 16.63
C GLN A 189 -15.65 -5.19 16.99
N ILE A 190 -15.13 -4.16 16.32
CA ILE A 190 -15.59 -2.78 16.51
C ILE A 190 -17.10 -2.67 16.26
N VAL A 191 -17.57 -3.23 15.15
CA VAL A 191 -19.00 -3.19 14.79
C VAL A 191 -19.84 -4.02 15.75
N ALA A 192 -19.35 -5.16 16.23
CA ALA A 192 -20.07 -6.01 17.20
C ALA A 192 -20.24 -5.32 18.57
N ASP A 193 -19.25 -4.54 18.99
CA ASP A 193 -19.24 -3.88 20.29
C ASP A 193 -19.86 -2.46 20.26
N MET A 194 -20.01 -1.86 19.06
CA MET A 194 -20.66 -0.55 18.91
C MET A 194 -22.17 -0.69 18.83
N THR A 195 -22.88 0.14 19.59
CA THR A 195 -24.33 0.27 19.44
C THR A 195 -24.69 1.16 18.24
N ALA A 196 -25.95 1.10 17.78
CA ALA A 196 -26.40 1.86 16.62
C ALA A 196 -26.26 3.39 16.78
N GLU A 197 -26.40 3.92 17.97
CA GLU A 197 -26.33 5.36 18.22
C GLU A 197 -24.91 5.94 17.97
N PRO A 198 -23.83 5.42 18.54
CA PRO A 198 -22.48 5.86 18.21
C PRO A 198 -22.13 5.69 16.72
N ILE A 199 -22.56 4.59 16.08
CA ILE A 199 -22.32 4.36 14.65
C ILE A 199 -22.93 5.50 13.82
N SER A 200 -24.17 5.89 14.11
CA SER A 200 -24.89 6.94 13.37
C SER A 200 -24.26 8.34 13.52
N GLN A 201 -23.46 8.55 14.55
CA GLN A 201 -22.75 9.82 14.80
C GLN A 201 -21.40 9.92 14.08
N LEU A 202 -20.85 8.79 13.61
CA LEU A 202 -19.60 8.79 12.87
C LEU A 202 -19.77 9.41 11.48
N GLN A 203 -18.80 10.23 11.09
CA GLN A 203 -18.77 10.86 9.76
C GLN A 203 -18.07 10.00 8.71
N LEU A 204 -18.07 8.67 8.90
CA LEU A 204 -17.41 7.75 7.98
C LEU A 204 -17.94 7.93 6.54
N ARG A 205 -17.01 8.02 5.61
CA ARG A 205 -17.24 8.06 4.16
C ARG A 205 -16.84 6.75 3.49
N GLY A 206 -16.01 5.98 4.19
CA GLY A 206 -15.59 4.67 3.77
C GLY A 206 -14.66 4.02 4.77
N VAL A 207 -14.56 2.70 4.65
CA VAL A 207 -13.62 1.87 5.38
C VAL A 207 -12.79 1.09 4.37
N SER A 208 -11.47 1.06 4.56
CA SER A 208 -10.58 0.19 3.81
C SER A 208 -10.09 -0.93 4.72
N VAL A 209 -10.31 -2.16 4.31
CA VAL A 209 -9.81 -3.35 5.02
C VAL A 209 -8.72 -4.02 4.20
N ASN A 210 -7.70 -4.57 4.85
CA ASN A 210 -6.58 -5.24 4.19
C ASN A 210 -5.84 -6.21 5.13
N SER A 211 -4.79 -6.85 4.61
CA SER A 211 -3.86 -7.72 5.33
C SER A 211 -4.46 -9.02 5.88
N GLU A 212 -5.78 -9.19 5.85
CA GLU A 212 -6.50 -10.41 6.18
C GLU A 212 -7.58 -10.66 5.12
N MET A 213 -7.97 -11.92 4.96
CA MET A 213 -9.07 -12.25 4.05
C MET A 213 -10.42 -11.79 4.60
N SER A 214 -11.22 -11.18 3.71
CA SER A 214 -12.64 -10.90 3.95
C SER A 214 -13.45 -11.27 2.72
N THR A 215 -14.62 -11.83 2.91
CA THR A 215 -15.54 -12.13 1.80
C THR A 215 -16.32 -10.89 1.39
N GLN A 216 -16.81 -10.86 0.15
CA GLN A 216 -17.71 -9.78 -0.29
C GLN A 216 -18.94 -9.66 0.61
N ALA A 217 -19.57 -10.79 0.95
CA ALA A 217 -20.76 -10.80 1.82
C ALA A 217 -20.49 -10.20 3.21
N GLU A 218 -19.31 -10.46 3.80
CA GLU A 218 -18.92 -9.82 5.08
C GLU A 218 -18.77 -8.30 4.92
N ARG A 219 -18.13 -7.85 3.85
CA ARG A 219 -17.97 -6.40 3.60
C ARG A 219 -19.30 -5.70 3.31
N ASP A 220 -20.19 -6.35 2.57
CA ASP A 220 -21.53 -5.83 2.28
C ASP A 220 -22.34 -5.67 3.57
N HIS A 221 -22.33 -6.68 4.44
CA HIS A 221 -22.98 -6.60 5.74
C HIS A 221 -22.40 -5.46 6.61
N LEU A 222 -21.08 -5.35 6.69
CA LEU A 222 -20.42 -4.27 7.45
C LEU A 222 -20.72 -2.89 6.84
N SER A 223 -20.83 -2.80 5.51
CA SER A 223 -21.22 -1.57 4.82
C SER A 223 -22.64 -1.13 5.17
N GLU A 224 -23.59 -2.08 5.24
CA GLU A 224 -24.97 -1.82 5.66
C GLU A 224 -25.03 -1.28 7.10
N VAL A 225 -24.31 -1.93 8.01
CA VAL A 225 -24.28 -1.51 9.42
C VAL A 225 -23.66 -0.13 9.61
N LEU A 226 -22.54 0.14 8.92
CA LEU A 226 -21.79 1.41 9.05
C LEU A 226 -22.38 2.56 8.20
N GLY A 227 -23.28 2.25 7.25
CA GLY A 227 -23.84 3.23 6.32
C GLY A 227 -22.82 3.83 5.34
N CYS A 228 -21.70 3.18 5.11
CA CYS A 228 -20.65 3.61 4.19
C CYS A 228 -19.96 2.41 3.53
N PRO A 229 -19.30 2.57 2.36
CA PRO A 229 -18.59 1.48 1.70
C PRO A 229 -17.49 0.88 2.58
N VAL A 230 -17.44 -0.45 2.66
CA VAL A 230 -16.32 -1.22 3.18
C VAL A 230 -15.63 -1.91 2.01
N LEU A 231 -14.41 -1.50 1.70
CA LEU A 231 -13.69 -1.90 0.49
C LEU A 231 -12.42 -2.64 0.86
N ASP A 232 -12.11 -3.67 0.08
CA ASP A 232 -10.90 -4.45 0.24
C ASP A 232 -9.71 -3.82 -0.48
N GLU A 233 -8.55 -3.85 0.17
CA GLU A 233 -7.28 -3.45 -0.41
C GLU A 233 -6.34 -4.65 -0.41
N TYR A 234 -5.98 -5.13 -1.59
CA TYR A 234 -4.96 -6.15 -1.77
C TYR A 234 -3.59 -5.51 -1.76
N SER A 235 -2.79 -5.87 -0.77
CA SER A 235 -1.48 -5.28 -0.52
C SER A 235 -0.48 -6.32 -0.03
N SER A 236 0.80 -6.01 -0.19
CA SER A 236 1.90 -6.70 0.48
C SER A 236 2.91 -5.66 0.96
N GLU A 237 3.73 -6.02 1.93
CA GLU A 237 4.76 -5.10 2.43
C GLU A 237 5.78 -4.75 1.32
N GLU A 238 6.12 -5.74 0.48
CA GLU A 238 7.10 -5.62 -0.60
C GLU A 238 6.64 -4.72 -1.76
N LEU A 239 5.34 -4.78 -2.08
CA LEU A 239 4.75 -4.06 -3.23
C LEU A 239 3.80 -2.94 -2.79
N THR A 240 3.64 -2.79 -1.49
CA THR A 240 2.69 -1.84 -0.90
C THR A 240 1.25 -2.14 -1.34
N ARG A 241 0.65 -1.33 -2.17
CA ARG A 241 -0.71 -1.52 -2.71
C ARG A 241 -0.65 -2.13 -4.09
N ILE A 242 -1.24 -3.30 -4.24
CA ILE A 242 -1.30 -4.03 -5.51
C ILE A 242 -2.61 -3.70 -6.21
N ALA A 243 -3.74 -3.80 -5.50
CA ALA A 243 -5.05 -3.48 -6.04
C ALA A 243 -6.01 -3.02 -4.94
N ALA A 244 -7.02 -2.27 -5.30
CA ALA A 244 -8.09 -1.90 -4.38
C ALA A 244 -9.46 -2.03 -5.06
N GLN A 245 -10.44 -2.39 -4.27
CA GLN A 245 -11.81 -2.53 -4.71
C GLN A 245 -12.47 -1.17 -4.90
N CYS A 246 -13.21 -0.97 -5.97
CA CYS A 246 -14.08 0.19 -6.16
C CYS A 246 -15.48 -0.07 -5.62
N GLN A 247 -16.34 0.96 -5.64
CA GLN A 247 -17.75 0.88 -5.20
C GLN A 247 -18.60 -0.18 -5.95
N HIS A 248 -18.15 -0.64 -7.12
CA HIS A 248 -18.81 -1.67 -7.91
C HIS A 248 -18.28 -3.08 -7.64
N GLY A 249 -17.42 -3.26 -6.64
CA GLY A 249 -16.85 -4.54 -6.28
C GLY A 249 -15.69 -5.01 -7.16
N ALA A 250 -15.30 -4.25 -8.19
CA ALA A 250 -14.17 -4.59 -9.06
C ALA A 250 -12.82 -4.11 -8.45
N TYR A 251 -11.78 -4.93 -8.62
CA TYR A 251 -10.43 -4.54 -8.24
C TYR A 251 -9.76 -3.76 -9.38
N HIS A 252 -9.08 -2.70 -9.01
CA HIS A 252 -8.26 -1.87 -9.89
C HIS A 252 -6.80 -1.89 -9.41
N LEU A 253 -5.86 -2.08 -10.34
CA LEU A 253 -4.41 -2.04 -10.15
C LEU A 253 -3.88 -0.60 -10.10
#